data_0bea8be4244217de7e60dfeef6dc8b6f
#
_entry.id   0bea8be4244217de7e60dfeef6dc8b6f
#
_cell.length_a   1.000
_cell.length_b   1.000
_cell.length_c   1.000
_cell.angle_alpha   90.00
_cell.angle_beta   90.00
_cell.angle_gamma   90.00
#
_symmetry.space_group_name_H-M   'P 1'
#
loop_
_entity.id
_entity.type
_entity.pdbx_description
1 polymer ?
#
loop_
_entity_poly.entity_id
_entity_poly.type
_entity_poly.pdbx_seq_one_letter_code
_entity_poly.pdbx_strand_id
1 'polypeptide(L)'
;MSAKNCKVCGVLCSTPRAKYCDACRPSKHKNRSAIVFGKRFASGKEAKRYGELLGLSEVGRIARLRVQPRYPIAVNGKHVCTYIADFEYFDSSGKRIIEDVKSSWTAKMPVYRLKIKLMEAANNIKVSELIR
;
A
#
# COMPACT_ATOMS: atom_id res chain seq x y z
N MET A 1 -39.61 -4.91 -8.71
CA MET A 1 -39.03 -3.58 -8.48
C MET A 1 -38.21 -3.18 -9.68
N SER A 2 -38.44 -1.99 -10.22
CA SER A 2 -37.64 -1.47 -11.34
C SER A 2 -36.27 -1.05 -10.88
N ALA A 3 -35.25 -1.29 -11.71
CA ALA A 3 -33.88 -0.83 -11.48
C ALA A 3 -33.87 0.71 -11.41
N LYS A 4 -33.02 1.25 -10.55
CA LYS A 4 -32.87 2.69 -10.36
C LYS A 4 -31.69 3.22 -11.18
N ASN A 5 -31.78 4.45 -11.58
CA ASN A 5 -30.68 5.13 -12.25
C ASN A 5 -29.60 5.54 -11.26
N CYS A 6 -28.35 5.48 -11.69
CA CYS A 6 -27.20 5.91 -10.92
C CYS A 6 -27.33 7.41 -10.56
N LYS A 7 -27.12 7.77 -9.31
CA LYS A 7 -27.21 9.15 -8.82
C LYS A 7 -26.15 10.10 -9.40
N VAL A 8 -25.10 9.56 -10.01
CA VAL A 8 -23.97 10.36 -10.54
C VAL A 8 -24.07 10.52 -12.06
N CYS A 9 -24.24 9.42 -12.81
CA CYS A 9 -24.19 9.46 -14.28
C CYS A 9 -25.53 9.15 -14.96
N GLY A 10 -26.59 8.82 -14.21
CA GLY A 10 -27.90 8.51 -14.74
C GLY A 10 -28.08 7.15 -15.42
N VAL A 11 -27.00 6.36 -15.55
CA VAL A 11 -27.05 5.02 -16.16
C VAL A 11 -27.81 4.06 -15.26
N LEU A 12 -28.54 3.14 -15.85
CA LEU A 12 -29.31 2.11 -15.15
C LEU A 12 -28.38 1.23 -14.29
N CYS A 13 -28.67 1.10 -13.00
CA CYS A 13 -27.88 0.26 -12.10
C CYS A 13 -28.17 -1.22 -12.32
N SER A 14 -27.15 -2.07 -12.11
CA SER A 14 -27.24 -3.52 -12.28
C SER A 14 -28.22 -4.22 -11.33
N THR A 15 -28.58 -3.56 -10.22
CA THR A 15 -29.54 -4.11 -9.25
C THR A 15 -30.55 -3.06 -8.78
N PRO A 16 -31.79 -3.47 -8.42
CA PRO A 16 -32.83 -2.53 -7.96
C PRO A 16 -32.50 -1.77 -6.67
N ARG A 17 -31.55 -2.27 -5.88
CA ARG A 17 -31.13 -1.66 -4.62
C ARG A 17 -29.90 -0.76 -4.76
N ALA A 18 -29.21 -0.80 -5.90
CA ALA A 18 -28.00 -0.02 -6.11
C ALA A 18 -28.33 1.46 -6.27
N LYS A 19 -27.60 2.30 -5.56
CA LYS A 19 -27.68 3.78 -5.67
C LYS A 19 -26.71 4.31 -6.74
N TYR A 20 -25.73 3.52 -7.12
CA TYR A 20 -24.64 3.87 -8.04
C TYR A 20 -24.36 2.68 -8.98
N CYS A 21 -24.05 2.96 -10.24
CA CYS A 21 -23.52 1.94 -11.14
C CYS A 21 -22.10 1.51 -10.70
N ASP A 22 -21.62 0.41 -11.25
CA ASP A 22 -20.30 -0.14 -10.83
C ASP A 22 -19.14 0.83 -11.05
N ALA A 23 -19.21 1.65 -12.11
CA ALA A 23 -18.22 2.68 -12.41
C ALA A 23 -18.27 3.87 -11.44
N CYS A 24 -19.46 4.24 -10.94
CA CYS A 24 -19.65 5.38 -10.05
C CYS A 24 -19.76 5.01 -8.57
N ARG A 25 -19.68 3.72 -8.25
CA ARG A 25 -19.76 3.25 -6.85
C ARG A 25 -18.61 3.84 -6.05
N PRO A 26 -18.88 4.61 -4.97
CA PRO A 26 -17.81 5.06 -4.09
C PRO A 26 -17.08 3.85 -3.53
N SER A 27 -15.74 3.89 -3.53
CA SER A 27 -14.96 2.84 -2.89
C SER A 27 -15.34 2.76 -1.41
N LYS A 28 -15.48 1.55 -0.89
CA LYS A 28 -15.76 1.32 0.55
C LYS A 28 -14.64 1.88 1.43
N HIS A 29 -13.47 2.02 0.89
CA HIS A 29 -12.31 2.61 1.54
C HIS A 29 -12.14 4.04 0.99
N LYS A 30 -12.21 5.03 1.87
CA LYS A 30 -11.98 6.45 1.55
C LYS A 30 -10.52 6.78 1.20
N ASN A 31 -9.75 5.79 0.76
CA ASN A 31 -8.38 6.00 0.32
C ASN A 31 -8.37 6.73 -1.02
N ARG A 32 -7.97 7.99 -0.97
CA ARG A 32 -7.72 8.76 -2.17
C ARG A 32 -6.28 8.52 -2.63
N SER A 33 -6.12 8.05 -3.86
CA SER A 33 -4.80 7.99 -4.46
C SER A 33 -4.21 9.40 -4.60
N ALA A 34 -2.91 9.51 -4.41
CA ALA A 34 -2.17 10.76 -4.56
C ALA A 34 -0.99 10.57 -5.52
N ILE A 35 -0.63 11.61 -6.25
CA ILE A 35 0.54 11.64 -7.11
C ILE A 35 1.53 12.65 -6.53
N VAL A 36 2.75 12.18 -6.25
CA VAL A 36 3.83 13.01 -5.74
C VAL A 36 5.07 12.76 -6.58
N PHE A 37 5.64 13.81 -7.16
CA PHE A 37 6.80 13.76 -8.07
C PHE A 37 6.66 12.69 -9.16
N GLY A 38 5.48 12.62 -9.79
CA GLY A 38 5.18 11.69 -10.87
C GLY A 38 4.91 10.24 -10.43
N LYS A 39 4.99 9.91 -9.15
CA LYS A 39 4.68 8.58 -8.61
C LYS A 39 3.31 8.57 -7.98
N ARG A 40 2.54 7.52 -8.29
CA ARG A 40 1.19 7.32 -7.78
C ARG A 40 1.21 6.44 -6.52
N PHE A 41 0.54 6.90 -5.48
CA PHE A 41 0.38 6.20 -4.21
C PHE A 41 -1.08 5.85 -3.96
N ALA A 42 -1.33 4.70 -3.34
CA ALA A 42 -2.66 4.23 -3.01
C ALA A 42 -3.33 5.06 -1.89
N SER A 43 -2.55 5.75 -1.07
CA SER A 43 -3.06 6.59 0.02
C SER A 43 -2.28 7.89 0.15
N GLY A 44 -2.93 8.91 0.73
CA GLY A 44 -2.27 10.18 1.06
C GLY A 44 -1.19 10.04 2.14
N LYS A 45 -1.31 9.05 3.01
CA LYS A 45 -0.30 8.75 4.04
C LYS A 45 1.01 8.27 3.44
N GLU A 46 0.93 7.36 2.47
CA GLU A 46 2.10 6.89 1.71
C GLU A 46 2.75 8.05 0.93
N ALA A 47 1.93 8.86 0.24
CA ALA A 47 2.42 10.02 -0.50
C ALA A 47 3.14 11.03 0.39
N LYS A 48 2.59 11.31 1.57
CA LYS A 48 3.23 12.19 2.57
C LYS A 48 4.55 11.61 3.04
N ARG A 49 4.59 10.31 3.36
CA ARG A 49 5.83 9.65 3.78
C ARG A 49 6.90 9.68 2.70
N TYR A 50 6.50 9.50 1.44
CA TYR A 50 7.43 9.63 0.32
C TYR A 50 8.10 11.00 0.27
N GLY A 51 7.33 12.08 0.46
CA GLY A 51 7.89 13.44 0.54
C GLY A 51 8.89 13.61 1.68
N GLU A 52 8.59 13.05 2.85
CA GLU A 52 9.51 13.06 4.00
C GLU A 52 10.81 12.30 3.69
N LEU A 53 10.72 11.12 3.07
CA LEU A 53 11.88 10.31 2.69
C LEU A 53 12.72 10.97 1.61
N LEU A 54 12.10 11.64 0.63
CA LEU A 54 12.84 12.45 -0.35
C LEU A 54 13.66 13.55 0.31
N GLY A 55 13.07 14.27 1.27
CA GLY A 55 13.79 15.29 2.04
C GLY A 55 14.98 14.72 2.80
N LEU A 56 14.82 13.55 3.43
CA LEU A 56 15.92 12.86 4.13
C LEU A 56 17.00 12.39 3.15
N SER A 57 16.63 11.96 1.95
CA SER A 57 17.57 11.57 0.91
C SER A 57 18.38 12.76 0.39
N GLU A 58 17.75 13.92 0.21
CA GLU A 58 18.41 15.14 -0.26
C GLU A 58 19.47 15.64 0.72
N VAL A 59 19.23 15.54 2.03
CA VAL A 59 20.19 15.91 3.06
C VAL A 59 21.19 14.79 3.42
N GLY A 60 21.15 13.67 2.72
CA GLY A 60 22.11 12.58 2.89
C GLY A 60 21.89 11.71 4.12
N ARG A 61 20.74 11.79 4.78
CA ARG A 61 20.42 10.95 5.95
C ARG A 61 19.99 9.54 5.59
N ILE A 62 19.46 9.34 4.38
CA ILE A 62 19.15 8.03 3.81
C ILE A 62 19.69 7.96 2.38
N ALA A 63 19.89 6.74 1.88
CA ALA A 63 20.39 6.50 0.53
C ALA A 63 19.60 5.37 -0.15
N ARG A 64 19.65 5.34 -1.48
CA ARG A 64 19.07 4.29 -2.32
C ARG A 64 17.57 4.08 -2.06
N LEU A 65 16.81 5.15 -1.96
CA LEU A 65 15.37 5.09 -1.79
C LEU A 65 14.70 4.40 -2.97
N ARG A 66 13.96 3.34 -2.69
CA ARG A 66 13.13 2.61 -3.65
C ARG A 66 11.67 2.67 -3.22
N VAL A 67 10.79 2.79 -4.19
CA VAL A 67 9.34 2.86 -3.97
C VAL A 67 8.70 1.56 -4.45
N GLN A 68 7.83 1.00 -3.63
CA GLN A 68 7.08 -0.24 -3.91
C GLN A 68 7.99 -1.41 -4.35
N PRO A 69 9.04 -1.71 -3.59
CA PRO A 69 9.90 -2.86 -3.88
C PRO A 69 9.11 -4.16 -3.72
N ARG A 70 9.43 -5.15 -4.55
CA ARG A 70 8.76 -6.45 -4.56
C ARG A 70 9.70 -7.52 -3.99
N TYR A 71 9.16 -8.33 -3.10
CA TYR A 71 9.88 -9.43 -2.47
C TYR A 71 9.10 -10.73 -2.70
N PRO A 72 9.57 -11.62 -3.59
CA PRO A 72 8.97 -12.95 -3.71
C PRO A 72 9.23 -13.76 -2.45
N ILE A 73 8.21 -14.46 -1.99
CA ILE A 73 8.28 -15.35 -0.83
C ILE A 73 8.10 -16.77 -1.31
N ALA A 74 9.11 -17.61 -1.08
CA ALA A 74 9.08 -19.02 -1.39
C ALA A 74 9.29 -19.85 -0.11
N VAL A 75 8.59 -20.97 -0.03
CA VAL A 75 8.76 -21.96 1.05
C VAL A 75 9.03 -23.31 0.42
N ASN A 76 10.11 -23.97 0.83
CA ASN A 76 10.55 -25.24 0.24
C ASN A 76 10.67 -25.20 -1.29
N GLY A 77 11.22 -24.12 -1.83
CA GLY A 77 11.39 -23.90 -3.27
C GLY A 77 10.12 -23.57 -4.05
N LYS A 78 8.98 -23.44 -3.37
CA LYS A 78 7.70 -23.08 -4.00
C LYS A 78 7.32 -21.62 -3.71
N HIS A 79 7.00 -20.86 -4.75
CA HIS A 79 6.49 -19.50 -4.60
C HIS A 79 5.12 -19.51 -3.92
N VAL A 80 5.00 -18.79 -2.81
CA VAL A 80 3.76 -18.66 -2.03
C VAL A 80 3.02 -17.37 -2.37
N CYS A 81 3.73 -16.24 -2.28
CA CYS A 81 3.19 -14.91 -2.60
C CYS A 81 4.34 -13.94 -2.86
N THR A 82 4.00 -12.75 -3.32
CA THR A 82 4.93 -11.62 -3.41
C THR A 82 4.50 -10.54 -2.42
N TYR A 83 5.40 -10.12 -1.56
CA TYR A 83 5.18 -8.99 -0.67
C TYR A 83 5.63 -7.70 -1.35
N ILE A 84 4.80 -6.68 -1.33
CA ILE A 84 5.11 -5.36 -1.85
C ILE A 84 5.12 -4.40 -0.67
N ALA A 85 6.32 -3.92 -0.31
CA ALA A 85 6.47 -2.88 0.70
C ALA A 85 6.22 -1.50 0.09
N ASP A 86 6.05 -0.49 0.93
CA ASP A 86 5.90 0.88 0.44
C ASP A 86 7.26 1.48 0.07
N PHE A 87 8.28 1.31 0.92
CA PHE A 87 9.61 1.89 0.74
C PHE A 87 10.74 0.95 1.18
N GLU A 88 11.88 1.10 0.52
CA GLU A 88 13.16 0.52 0.93
C GLU A 88 14.22 1.61 0.84
N TYR A 89 15.06 1.69 1.84
CA TYR A 89 16.20 2.63 1.87
C TYR A 89 17.27 2.14 2.83
N PHE A 90 18.43 2.79 2.79
CA PHE A 90 19.53 2.56 3.73
C PHE A 90 19.66 3.78 4.64
N ASP A 91 19.79 3.56 5.94
CA ASP A 91 20.04 4.64 6.89
C ASP A 91 21.51 5.11 6.88
N SER A 92 21.83 6.11 7.69
CA SER A 92 23.19 6.66 7.78
C SER A 92 24.24 5.65 8.28
N SER A 93 23.83 4.59 8.96
CA SER A 93 24.70 3.50 9.39
C SER A 93 24.92 2.41 8.33
N GLY A 94 24.26 2.53 7.17
CA GLY A 94 24.27 1.52 6.11
C GLY A 94 23.28 0.39 6.32
N LYS A 95 22.41 0.46 7.31
CA LYS A 95 21.38 -0.54 7.58
C LYS A 95 20.24 -0.42 6.58
N ARG A 96 19.87 -1.54 5.95
CA ARG A 96 18.72 -1.64 5.06
C ARG A 96 17.41 -1.58 5.86
N ILE A 97 16.53 -0.69 5.48
CA ILE A 97 15.21 -0.53 6.10
C ILE A 97 14.14 -0.78 5.03
N ILE A 98 13.20 -1.65 5.35
CA ILE A 98 12.01 -1.93 4.55
C ILE A 98 10.82 -1.45 5.36
N GLU A 99 10.10 -0.46 4.83
CA GLU A 99 9.06 0.27 5.55
C GLU A 99 7.69 0.10 4.89
N ASP A 100 6.69 -0.05 5.72
CA ASP A 100 5.28 -0.09 5.33
C ASP A 100 4.48 0.93 6.14
N VAL A 101 3.69 1.75 5.45
CA VAL A 101 2.82 2.74 6.08
C VAL A 101 1.43 2.13 6.23
N LYS A 102 0.97 1.97 7.45
CA LYS A 102 -0.31 1.33 7.75
C LYS A 102 -1.14 2.16 8.73
N SER A 103 -2.46 2.07 8.59
CA SER A 103 -3.36 2.48 9.67
C SER A 103 -3.35 1.43 10.79
N SER A 104 -3.75 1.82 11.99
CA SER A 104 -3.87 0.89 13.12
C SER A 104 -4.78 -0.31 12.80
N TRP A 105 -5.79 -0.11 11.96
CA TRP A 105 -6.71 -1.16 11.55
C TRP A 105 -6.08 -2.10 10.50
N THR A 106 -5.47 -1.57 9.45
CA THR A 106 -4.85 -2.38 8.39
C THR A 106 -3.64 -3.17 8.90
N ALA A 107 -2.90 -2.64 9.88
CA ALA A 107 -1.79 -3.34 10.51
C ALA A 107 -2.22 -4.61 11.27
N LYS A 108 -3.49 -4.72 11.65
CA LYS A 108 -4.05 -5.88 12.36
C LYS A 108 -4.67 -6.93 11.43
N MET A 109 -4.77 -6.66 10.13
CA MET A 109 -5.41 -7.59 9.19
C MET A 109 -4.65 -8.92 9.10
N PRO A 110 -5.35 -10.07 9.17
CA PRO A 110 -4.71 -11.39 9.22
C PRO A 110 -3.78 -11.68 8.05
N VAL A 111 -4.18 -11.35 6.82
CA VAL A 111 -3.36 -11.57 5.62
C VAL A 111 -2.08 -10.73 5.66
N TYR A 112 -2.17 -9.49 6.08
CA TYR A 112 -1.01 -8.62 6.25
C TYR A 112 -0.06 -9.17 7.31
N ARG A 113 -0.58 -9.55 8.47
CA ARG A 113 0.22 -10.14 9.56
C ARG A 113 0.92 -11.44 9.13
N LEU A 114 0.23 -12.27 8.36
CA LEU A 114 0.81 -13.49 7.81
C LEU A 114 1.97 -13.18 6.85
N LYS A 115 1.81 -12.22 5.96
CA LYS A 115 2.87 -11.80 5.03
C LYS A 115 4.10 -11.25 5.75
N ILE A 116 3.92 -10.46 6.81
CA ILE A 116 5.01 -9.95 7.64
C ILE A 116 5.80 -11.12 8.27
N LYS A 117 5.10 -12.11 8.81
CA LYS A 117 5.75 -13.31 9.38
C LYS A 117 6.48 -14.12 8.30
N LEU A 118 5.91 -14.26 7.12
CA LEU A 118 6.56 -14.95 5.99
C LEU A 118 7.81 -14.21 5.52
N MET A 119 7.80 -12.89 5.47
CA MET A 119 8.99 -12.10 5.15
C MET A 119 10.13 -12.36 6.12
N GLU A 120 9.84 -12.41 7.41
CA GLU A 120 10.85 -12.71 8.44
C GLU A 120 11.32 -14.17 8.35
N ALA A 121 10.40 -15.13 8.26
CA ALA A 121 10.72 -16.55 8.27
C ALA A 121 11.44 -17.03 7.00
N ALA A 122 10.99 -16.63 5.82
CA ALA A 122 11.49 -17.10 4.53
C ALA A 122 12.65 -16.26 3.98
N ASN A 123 12.60 -14.94 4.16
CA ASN A 123 13.55 -13.99 3.58
C ASN A 123 14.49 -13.36 4.63
N ASN A 124 14.30 -13.66 5.90
CA ASN A 124 15.02 -13.03 7.01
C ASN A 124 14.96 -11.49 6.98
N ILE A 125 13.81 -10.95 6.58
CA ILE A 125 13.55 -9.52 6.47
C ILE A 125 12.51 -9.11 7.51
N LYS A 126 12.89 -8.20 8.39
CA LYS A 126 11.97 -7.57 9.35
C LYS A 126 11.47 -6.26 8.77
N VAL A 127 10.16 -6.16 8.56
CA VAL A 127 9.52 -4.96 8.03
C VAL A 127 9.28 -3.94 9.15
N SER A 128 9.65 -2.69 8.91
CA SER A 128 9.35 -1.57 9.81
C SER A 128 7.96 -1.03 9.50
N GLU A 129 7.07 -1.09 10.47
CA GLU A 129 5.69 -0.61 10.33
C GLU A 129 5.58 0.82 10.85
N LEU A 130 5.19 1.75 9.97
CA LEU A 130 4.87 3.12 10.34
C LEU A 130 3.35 3.24 10.46
N ILE A 131 2.87 3.34 11.69
CA ILE A 131 1.43 3.45 11.96
C ILE A 131 1.03 4.94 12.00
N ARG A 132 0.10 5.31 11.14
CA ARG A 132 -0.43 6.67 11.02
C ARG A 132 -1.94 6.71 10.83
#